data_6d930b71c32e405e31bdcf445cc296db
#
_entry.id   6d930b71c32e405e31bdcf445cc296db
#
_cell.length_a   1.000
_cell.length_b   1.000
_cell.length_c   1.000
_cell.angle_alpha   90.00
_cell.angle_beta   90.00
_cell.angle_gamma   90.00
#
_symmetry.space_group_name_H-M   'P 1'
#
loop_
_entity.id
_entity.type
_entity.pdbx_description
1 polymer ?
#
loop_
_entity_poly.entity_id
_entity_poly.type
_entity_poly.pdbx_seq_one_letter_code
_entity_poly.pdbx_strand_id
1 'polypeptide(L)'
;MLLPAAVRPYAADVDDTASRVRCAIVLNGSKELHIQLCGRLKRGLFGRNQLLADGDVLCVALHQTDDDVPLFDSRCDGYANVLDDRQPPAPIPLHPAICPKCRNAAFQLRLTFEYPEAEELAAFANPGDAFTWIWISMRCTRCHAVFRGDLECD
;
A
#
# COMPACT_ATOMS: atom_id res chain seq x y z
N MET A 1 6.33 -17.45 3.32
CA MET A 1 5.40 -16.34 3.57
C MET A 1 5.41 -15.39 2.38
N LEU A 2 4.24 -15.09 1.84
CA LEU A 2 4.09 -14.20 0.70
C LEU A 2 4.00 -12.75 1.17
N LEU A 3 4.85 -11.89 0.65
CA LEU A 3 4.78 -10.44 0.75
C LEU A 3 5.53 -9.86 -0.43
N PRO A 4 5.08 -8.72 -0.98
CA PRO A 4 5.85 -8.04 -2.01
C PRO A 4 7.25 -7.68 -1.52
N ALA A 5 8.23 -7.77 -2.42
CA ALA A 5 9.62 -7.48 -2.07
C ALA A 5 9.80 -6.07 -1.50
N ALA A 6 9.09 -5.09 -2.04
CA ALA A 6 9.15 -3.70 -1.58
C ALA A 6 8.60 -3.51 -0.16
N VAL A 7 7.66 -4.34 0.26
CA VAL A 7 6.99 -4.25 1.57
C VAL A 7 7.73 -5.03 2.65
N ARG A 8 8.37 -6.14 2.25
CA ARG A 8 8.97 -7.10 3.19
C ARG A 8 9.90 -6.49 4.23
N PRO A 9 10.79 -5.55 3.90
CA PRO A 9 11.70 -4.96 4.90
C PRO A 9 10.99 -4.16 5.99
N TYR A 10 9.73 -3.73 5.76
CA TYR A 10 8.98 -2.85 6.66
C TYR A 10 7.79 -3.55 7.31
N ALA A 11 7.58 -4.83 7.01
CA ALA A 11 6.42 -5.57 7.50
C ALA A 11 6.59 -6.01 8.95
N ALA A 12 5.55 -5.81 9.75
CA ALA A 12 5.45 -6.28 11.12
C ALA A 12 4.04 -6.84 11.37
N ASP A 13 3.89 -7.60 12.44
CA ASP A 13 2.59 -8.17 12.84
C ASP A 13 1.92 -8.91 11.68
N VAL A 14 2.68 -9.75 10.99
CA VAL A 14 2.22 -10.44 9.79
C VAL A 14 1.21 -11.52 10.16
N ASP A 15 0.04 -11.46 9.53
CA ASP A 15 -1.03 -12.45 9.65
C ASP A 15 -1.26 -13.08 8.28
N ASP A 16 -0.93 -14.35 8.16
CA ASP A 16 -1.00 -15.11 6.92
C ASP A 16 -2.11 -16.16 7.04
N THR A 17 -3.27 -15.86 6.47
CA THR A 17 -4.44 -16.75 6.51
C THR A 17 -4.96 -17.01 5.10
N ALA A 18 -4.99 -18.28 4.70
CA ALA A 18 -5.47 -18.75 3.40
C ALA A 18 -4.74 -18.03 2.25
N SER A 19 -5.46 -17.29 1.41
CA SER A 19 -4.91 -16.57 0.27
C SER A 19 -4.59 -15.10 0.60
N ARG A 20 -4.73 -14.68 1.86
CA ARG A 20 -4.53 -13.27 2.27
C ARG A 20 -3.39 -13.15 3.25
N VAL A 21 -2.58 -12.11 3.04
CA VAL A 21 -1.49 -11.75 3.95
C VAL A 21 -1.69 -10.31 4.39
N ARG A 22 -1.75 -10.09 5.70
CA ARG A 22 -1.93 -8.77 6.29
C ARG A 22 -0.70 -8.41 7.10
N CYS A 23 -0.29 -7.14 7.03
CA CYS A 23 0.82 -6.65 7.86
C CYS A 23 0.62 -5.20 8.25
N ALA A 24 1.27 -4.80 9.33
CA ALA A 24 1.50 -3.41 9.69
C ALA A 24 2.83 -2.97 9.08
N ILE A 25 2.97 -1.69 8.79
CA ILE A 25 4.21 -1.12 8.27
C ILE A 25 4.95 -0.41 9.41
N VAL A 26 6.25 -0.67 9.51
CA VAL A 26 7.13 -0.11 10.53
C VAL A 26 8.38 0.44 9.87
N LEU A 27 8.79 1.63 10.27
CA LEU A 27 10.02 2.27 9.81
C LEU A 27 10.83 2.68 11.04
N ASN A 28 12.06 2.17 11.14
CA ASN A 28 12.96 2.46 12.28
C ASN A 28 12.32 2.19 13.64
N GLY A 29 11.54 1.09 13.73
CA GLY A 29 10.88 0.68 14.97
C GLY A 29 9.60 1.44 15.30
N SER A 30 9.16 2.37 14.44
CA SER A 30 7.95 3.17 14.66
C SER A 30 6.85 2.79 13.70
N LYS A 31 5.62 2.69 14.22
CA LYS A 31 4.39 2.55 13.43
C LYS A 31 3.80 3.91 13.02
N GLU A 32 4.35 5.00 13.54
CA GLU A 32 3.95 6.35 13.15
C GLU A 32 4.77 6.77 11.93
N LEU A 33 4.08 6.97 10.80
CA LEU A 33 4.71 7.12 9.50
C LEU A 33 4.29 8.40 8.82
N HIS A 34 5.23 9.00 8.08
CA HIS A 34 4.94 10.03 7.10
C HIS A 34 4.86 9.37 5.73
N ILE A 35 3.73 9.55 5.06
CA ILE A 35 3.41 8.83 3.82
C ILE A 35 3.30 9.84 2.68
N GLN A 36 3.89 9.49 1.54
CA GLN A 36 3.75 10.22 0.28
C GLN A 36 2.79 9.46 -0.62
N LEU A 37 1.88 10.18 -1.26
CA LEU A 37 0.82 9.60 -2.08
C LEU A 37 0.81 10.20 -3.50
N CYS A 38 0.50 9.35 -4.47
CA CYS A 38 -0.29 9.72 -5.63
C CYS A 38 -1.68 9.14 -5.40
N GLY A 39 -2.63 10.00 -5.04
CA GLY A 39 -3.94 9.63 -4.56
C GLY A 39 -4.44 10.69 -3.59
N ARG A 40 -5.59 10.49 -3.01
CA ARG A 40 -6.16 11.45 -2.07
C ARG A 40 -6.93 10.79 -0.94
N LEU A 41 -6.93 11.44 0.20
CA LEU A 41 -7.74 11.07 1.35
C LEU A 41 -9.02 11.88 1.33
N LYS A 42 -10.16 11.20 1.35
CA LYS A 42 -11.48 11.82 1.28
C LYS A 42 -12.29 11.49 2.51
N ARG A 43 -12.83 12.53 3.17
CA ARG A 43 -13.81 12.34 4.22
C ARG A 43 -15.14 11.92 3.61
N GLY A 44 -15.77 10.91 4.21
CA GLY A 44 -17.09 10.44 3.82
C GLY A 44 -18.11 10.63 4.92
N LEU A 45 -19.39 10.43 4.58
CA LEU A 45 -20.47 10.41 5.55
C LEU A 45 -20.39 9.16 6.43
N PHE A 46 -20.79 9.28 7.69
CA PHE A 46 -20.87 8.17 8.65
C PHE A 46 -19.54 7.43 8.84
N GLY A 47 -18.42 8.16 8.81
CA GLY A 47 -17.10 7.58 9.03
C GLY A 47 -16.57 6.76 7.85
N ARG A 48 -17.18 6.82 6.69
CA ARG A 48 -16.70 6.12 5.47
C ARG A 48 -15.64 6.95 4.76
N ASN A 49 -14.50 7.10 5.41
CA ASN A 49 -13.37 7.82 4.83
C ASN A 49 -12.64 6.91 3.82
N GLN A 50 -12.20 7.49 2.73
CA GLN A 50 -11.62 6.74 1.62
C GLN A 50 -10.24 7.23 1.25
N LEU A 51 -9.39 6.30 0.85
CA LEU A 51 -8.18 6.55 0.07
C LEU A 51 -8.53 6.26 -1.40
N LEU A 52 -8.41 7.27 -2.25
CA LEU A 52 -8.79 7.18 -3.65
C LEU A 52 -7.58 7.36 -4.55
N ALA A 53 -7.57 6.64 -5.68
CA ALA A 53 -6.59 6.85 -6.73
C ALA A 53 -6.76 8.23 -7.38
N ASP A 54 -5.67 8.77 -7.91
CA ASP A 54 -5.67 9.96 -8.76
C ASP A 54 -5.77 9.50 -10.21
N GLY A 55 -6.96 9.67 -10.81
CA GLY A 55 -7.26 9.01 -12.07
C GLY A 55 -7.17 7.50 -11.90
N ASP A 56 -6.28 6.86 -12.66
CA ASP A 56 -6.05 5.41 -12.60
C ASP A 56 -4.82 5.05 -11.76
N VAL A 57 -4.19 6.02 -11.11
CA VAL A 57 -2.90 5.80 -10.44
C VAL A 57 -3.03 5.95 -8.94
N LEU A 58 -2.57 4.93 -8.23
CA LEU A 58 -2.44 4.94 -6.78
C LEU A 58 -1.01 4.52 -6.44
N CYS A 59 -0.27 5.43 -5.79
CA CYS A 59 1.08 5.15 -5.28
C CYS A 59 1.13 5.46 -3.80
N VAL A 60 1.78 4.59 -3.04
CA VAL A 60 2.02 4.77 -1.61
C VAL A 60 3.50 4.58 -1.35
N ALA A 61 4.12 5.57 -0.73
CA ALA A 61 5.54 5.53 -0.38
C ALA A 61 5.76 5.99 1.05
N LEU A 62 6.81 5.46 1.68
CA LEU A 62 7.27 5.93 2.98
C LEU A 62 8.21 7.11 2.78
N HIS A 63 7.95 8.20 3.48
CA HIS A 63 8.85 9.36 3.45
C HIS A 63 10.00 9.14 4.44
N GLN A 64 11.23 9.24 3.93
CA GLN A 64 12.45 9.27 4.72
C GLN A 64 13.15 10.61 4.52
N THR A 65 14.17 10.89 5.32
CA THR A 65 14.86 12.17 5.37
C THR A 65 15.34 12.66 3.98
N ASP A 66 15.88 11.76 3.18
CA ASP A 66 16.48 12.09 1.88
C ASP A 66 15.79 11.44 0.69
N ASP A 67 14.80 10.57 0.93
CA ASP A 67 14.26 9.74 -0.13
C ASP A 67 12.87 9.20 0.23
N ASP A 68 12.09 8.85 -0.79
CA ASP A 68 10.82 8.17 -0.62
C ASP A 68 11.00 6.70 -0.98
N VAL A 69 10.51 5.81 -0.11
CA VAL A 69 10.57 4.36 -0.34
C VAL A 69 9.23 3.90 -0.87
N PRO A 70 9.12 3.53 -2.14
CA PRO A 70 7.85 3.07 -2.69
C PRO A 70 7.45 1.72 -2.08
N LEU A 71 6.20 1.64 -1.61
CA LEU A 71 5.60 0.38 -1.14
C LEU A 71 4.68 -0.22 -2.19
N PHE A 72 3.96 0.61 -2.90
CA PHE A 72 3.03 0.19 -3.93
C PHE A 72 2.88 1.27 -5.01
N ASP A 73 2.91 0.84 -6.27
CA ASP A 73 2.64 1.67 -7.44
C ASP A 73 1.76 0.88 -8.41
N SER A 74 0.52 1.32 -8.57
CA SER A 74 -0.46 0.62 -9.40
C SER A 74 -0.05 0.47 -10.87
N ARG A 75 0.92 1.27 -11.32
CA ARG A 75 1.38 1.23 -12.72
C ARG A 75 2.32 0.06 -13.01
N CYS A 76 2.97 -0.50 -11.97
CA CYS A 76 3.98 -1.54 -12.17
C CYS A 76 3.90 -2.71 -11.19
N ASP A 77 3.10 -2.61 -10.12
CA ASP A 77 2.98 -3.66 -9.10
C ASP A 77 1.71 -4.48 -9.28
N GLY A 78 1.71 -5.70 -8.75
CA GLY A 78 0.60 -6.62 -8.79
C GLY A 78 0.65 -7.61 -9.94
N TYR A 79 -0.24 -8.59 -9.90
CA TYR A 79 -0.26 -9.78 -10.77
C TYR A 79 -0.16 -9.45 -12.27
N ALA A 80 -1.04 -8.60 -12.77
CA ALA A 80 -1.07 -8.28 -14.21
C ALA A 80 0.22 -7.59 -14.68
N ASN A 81 0.76 -6.69 -13.86
CA ASN A 81 1.98 -5.98 -14.20
C ASN A 81 3.22 -6.87 -14.15
N VAL A 82 3.30 -7.77 -13.16
CA VAL A 82 4.39 -8.74 -13.06
C VAL A 82 4.31 -9.75 -14.20
N LEU A 83 3.10 -10.19 -14.57
CA LEU A 83 2.89 -11.12 -15.67
C LEU A 83 3.33 -10.52 -17.02
N ASP A 84 3.05 -9.24 -17.24
CA ASP A 84 3.42 -8.52 -18.45
C ASP A 84 4.88 -8.04 -18.43
N ASP A 85 5.62 -8.31 -17.38
CA ASP A 85 7.01 -7.88 -17.17
C ASP A 85 7.18 -6.37 -17.40
N ARG A 86 6.28 -5.58 -16.80
CA ARG A 86 6.29 -4.13 -16.97
C ARG A 86 7.48 -3.49 -16.29
N GLN A 87 8.16 -2.64 -17.04
CA GLN A 87 9.25 -1.84 -16.51
C GLN A 87 8.70 -0.72 -15.63
N PRO A 88 9.49 -0.25 -14.62
CA PRO A 88 9.08 0.89 -13.81
C PRO A 88 8.78 2.09 -14.70
N PRO A 89 7.60 2.73 -14.54
CA PRO A 89 7.26 3.91 -15.33
C PRO A 89 8.07 5.13 -14.89
N ALA A 90 7.96 6.21 -15.66
CA ALA A 90 8.56 7.48 -15.28
C ALA A 90 8.05 7.94 -13.91
N PRO A 91 8.90 8.56 -13.07
CA PRO A 91 8.45 9.09 -11.79
C PRO A 91 7.29 10.08 -11.94
N ILE A 92 6.35 10.05 -11.00
CA ILE A 92 5.26 11.01 -10.90
C ILE A 92 5.40 11.79 -9.60
N PRO A 93 4.90 13.05 -9.54
CA PRO A 93 4.91 13.79 -8.30
C PRO A 93 4.07 13.09 -7.24
N LEU A 94 4.64 12.95 -6.04
CA LEU A 94 3.95 12.50 -4.85
C LEU A 94 3.73 13.71 -3.93
N HIS A 95 2.71 13.64 -3.10
CA HIS A 95 2.44 14.67 -2.11
C HIS A 95 2.27 14.05 -0.72
N PRO A 96 2.59 14.80 0.36
CA PRO A 96 2.40 14.28 1.71
C PRO A 96 0.93 13.94 1.99
N ALA A 97 0.70 12.81 2.65
CA ALA A 97 -0.61 12.47 3.16
C ALA A 97 -0.93 13.37 4.36
N ILE A 98 -1.99 14.15 4.25
CA ILE A 98 -2.47 15.04 5.30
C ILE A 98 -3.90 14.66 5.65
N CYS A 99 -4.17 14.44 6.93
CA CYS A 99 -5.52 14.09 7.38
C CYS A 99 -6.49 15.23 7.07
N PRO A 100 -7.52 15.02 6.26
CA PRO A 100 -8.47 16.08 5.94
C PRO A 100 -9.35 16.47 7.11
N LYS A 101 -9.35 15.68 8.18
CA LYS A 101 -10.15 15.95 9.38
C LYS A 101 -9.42 16.82 10.40
N CYS A 102 -8.14 16.53 10.68
CA CYS A 102 -7.39 17.23 11.74
C CYS A 102 -6.06 17.82 11.28
N ARG A 103 -5.71 17.68 10.01
CA ARG A 103 -4.48 18.21 9.39
C ARG A 103 -3.18 17.53 9.85
N ASN A 104 -3.28 16.45 10.61
CA ASN A 104 -2.08 15.69 11.00
C ASN A 104 -1.44 15.01 9.79
N ALA A 105 -0.12 14.90 9.80
CA ALA A 105 0.66 14.31 8.70
C ALA A 105 1.23 12.94 9.05
N ALA A 106 0.91 12.38 10.21
CA ALA A 106 1.42 11.09 10.65
C ALA A 106 0.30 10.04 10.69
N PHE A 107 0.60 8.85 10.15
CA PHE A 107 -0.37 7.77 9.99
C PHE A 107 0.22 6.44 10.40
N GLN A 108 -0.64 5.52 10.84
CA GLN A 108 -0.34 4.09 10.87
C GLN A 108 -0.86 3.49 9.57
N LEU A 109 -0.08 2.57 8.99
CA LEU A 109 -0.38 1.96 7.70
C LEU A 109 -0.49 0.45 7.87
N ARG A 110 -1.58 -0.12 7.36
CA ARG A 110 -1.77 -1.57 7.24
C ARG A 110 -2.04 -1.91 5.80
N LEU A 111 -1.43 -2.99 5.34
CA LEU A 111 -1.60 -3.51 4.00
C LEU A 111 -2.11 -4.95 4.08
N THR A 112 -3.03 -5.28 3.19
CA THR A 112 -3.51 -6.65 3.00
C THR A 112 -3.39 -6.99 1.54
N PHE A 113 -2.79 -8.14 1.25
CA PHE A 113 -2.59 -8.64 -0.11
C PHE A 113 -3.37 -9.92 -0.29
N GLU A 114 -4.04 -10.07 -1.41
CA GLU A 114 -4.65 -11.34 -1.82
C GLU A 114 -3.88 -11.94 -2.97
N TYR A 115 -3.68 -13.25 -2.93
CA TYR A 115 -2.88 -13.99 -3.89
C TYR A 115 -3.70 -15.05 -4.60
N PRO A 116 -3.32 -15.40 -5.84
CA PRO A 116 -3.91 -16.53 -6.51
C PRO A 116 -3.52 -17.85 -5.84
N GLU A 117 -4.03 -18.95 -6.34
CA GLU A 117 -3.73 -20.30 -5.84
C GLU A 117 -2.23 -20.60 -5.96
N ALA A 118 -1.75 -21.47 -5.07
CA ALA A 118 -0.33 -21.83 -5.03
C ALA A 118 0.21 -22.36 -6.36
N GLU A 119 -0.63 -23.06 -7.13
CA GLU A 119 -0.25 -23.59 -8.44
C GLU A 119 0.07 -22.48 -9.44
N GLU A 120 -0.72 -21.40 -9.45
CA GLU A 120 -0.44 -20.24 -10.28
C GLU A 120 0.82 -19.50 -9.83
N LEU A 121 1.01 -19.39 -8.52
CA LEU A 121 2.17 -18.69 -7.95
C LEU A 121 3.49 -19.36 -8.28
N ALA A 122 3.48 -20.67 -8.52
CA ALA A 122 4.69 -21.43 -8.86
C ALA A 122 5.33 -20.97 -10.18
N ALA A 123 4.58 -20.30 -11.05
CA ALA A 123 5.09 -19.78 -12.32
C ALA A 123 5.92 -18.50 -12.15
N PHE A 124 5.89 -17.84 -10.98
CA PHE A 124 6.55 -16.56 -10.77
C PHE A 124 7.87 -16.75 -10.01
N ALA A 125 8.90 -15.99 -10.43
CA ALA A 125 10.19 -15.97 -9.75
C ALA A 125 10.05 -15.36 -8.33
N ASN A 126 9.23 -14.32 -8.20
CA ASN A 126 8.94 -13.65 -6.95
C ASN A 126 7.43 -13.69 -6.67
N PRO A 127 6.91 -14.82 -6.17
CA PRO A 127 5.46 -14.99 -6.02
C PRO A 127 4.81 -13.96 -5.09
N GLY A 128 5.57 -13.37 -4.16
CA GLY A 128 5.07 -12.31 -3.28
C GLY A 128 4.66 -11.03 -4.02
N ASP A 129 5.17 -10.81 -5.23
CA ASP A 129 4.82 -9.65 -6.05
C ASP A 129 3.58 -9.89 -6.93
N ALA A 130 3.08 -11.12 -7.00
CA ALA A 130 1.97 -11.52 -7.86
C ALA A 130 0.61 -11.48 -7.15
N PHE A 131 0.38 -10.46 -6.34
CA PHE A 131 -0.91 -10.30 -5.66
C PHE A 131 -1.97 -9.79 -6.65
N THR A 132 -3.20 -10.28 -6.48
CA THR A 132 -4.34 -9.94 -7.34
C THR A 132 -5.18 -8.80 -6.76
N TRP A 133 -4.97 -8.47 -5.49
CA TRP A 133 -5.70 -7.41 -4.80
C TRP A 133 -4.87 -6.84 -3.68
N ILE A 134 -4.97 -5.52 -3.46
CA ILE A 134 -4.38 -4.84 -2.31
C ILE A 134 -5.45 -4.02 -1.59
N TRP A 135 -5.49 -4.13 -0.26
CA TRP A 135 -6.25 -3.24 0.62
C TRP A 135 -5.28 -2.40 1.42
N ILE A 136 -5.55 -1.12 1.49
CA ILE A 136 -4.72 -0.13 2.18
C ILE A 136 -5.56 0.53 3.26
N SER A 137 -5.06 0.55 4.48
CA SER A 137 -5.70 1.22 5.61
C SER A 137 -4.72 2.20 6.23
N MET A 138 -5.09 3.48 6.27
CA MET A 138 -4.31 4.55 6.86
C MET A 138 -5.07 5.14 8.02
N ARG A 139 -4.51 5.06 9.22
CA ARG A 139 -5.13 5.61 10.44
C ARG A 139 -4.36 6.83 10.89
N CYS A 140 -5.04 7.97 10.99
CA CYS A 140 -4.45 9.19 11.56
C CYS A 140 -4.06 8.95 13.02
N THR A 141 -2.82 9.29 13.37
CA THR A 141 -2.34 9.08 14.75
C THR A 141 -2.92 10.08 15.75
N ARG A 142 -3.51 11.18 15.28
CA ARG A 142 -4.10 12.20 16.15
C ARG A 142 -5.60 11.99 16.36
N CYS A 143 -6.39 12.01 15.30
CA CYS A 143 -7.86 11.91 15.40
C CYS A 143 -8.39 10.50 15.24
N HIS A 144 -7.53 9.54 14.89
CA HIS A 144 -7.84 8.12 14.70
C HIS A 144 -8.81 7.82 13.55
N ALA A 145 -9.07 8.77 12.68
CA ALA A 145 -9.84 8.52 11.46
C ALA A 145 -9.09 7.51 10.59
N VAL A 146 -9.82 6.55 10.03
CA VAL A 146 -9.26 5.50 9.19
C VAL A 146 -9.74 5.71 7.76
N PHE A 147 -8.77 5.80 6.84
CA PHE A 147 -9.00 5.93 5.40
C PHE A 147 -8.68 4.61 4.75
N ARG A 148 -9.64 4.04 4.01
CA ARG A 148 -9.48 2.74 3.36
C ARG A 148 -9.59 2.88 1.86
N GLY A 149 -8.71 2.18 1.17
CA GLY A 149 -8.75 2.03 -0.27
C GLY A 149 -8.37 0.63 -0.67
N ASP A 150 -8.79 0.22 -1.85
CA ASP A 150 -8.42 -1.06 -2.40
C ASP A 150 -8.29 -0.98 -3.90
N LEU A 151 -7.53 -1.91 -4.46
CA LEU A 151 -7.31 -1.97 -5.90
C LEU A 151 -7.15 -3.42 -6.33
N GLU A 152 -7.87 -3.76 -7.39
CA GLU A 152 -7.70 -5.03 -8.09
C GLU A 152 -6.51 -4.93 -9.03
N CYS A 153 -5.65 -5.96 -9.01
CA CYS A 153 -4.36 -5.96 -9.70
C CYS A 153 -4.19 -7.15 -10.66
N ASP A 154 -5.27 -7.81 -11.01
CA ASP A 154 -5.27 -8.96 -11.90
C ASP A 154 -5.59 -8.63 -13.37
#